data_bb9b5385e58b69ffbb61435e238f4be1
#
_entry.id   bb9b5385e58b69ffbb61435e238f4be1
#
_cell.length_a   1.000
_cell.length_b   1.000
_cell.length_c   1.000
_cell.angle_alpha   90.00
_cell.angle_beta   90.00
_cell.angle_gamma   90.00
#
_symmetry.space_group_name_H-M   'P 1'
#
loop_
_entity.id
_entity.type
_entity.pdbx_description
1 polymer ?
#
loop_
_entity_poly.entity_id
_entity_poly.type
_entity_poly.pdbx_seq_one_letter_code
_entity_poly.pdbx_strand_id
1 'polypeptide(L)'
;MAFDTLLPRPVSVTPTAGSCPWPSTVDARAASLPAEAYRLEISPSGVVLHCGDLAGEVYGRQTLRQLAGPSAFRAASLGDALSLPCGVVEDQPRFAWRGCLLDVARHYRTKAEVLRFIDLLAAHKLNVLNLHLTDDQGWRFEVPEFPRLTSVGGWRPSSMVGSGGEQDGRPHGGFYTGDDLREIVAYAASRAVTVVPEIDIPGHARAALAAYPSLGTSESYEIWTSWGISTSLLSPSSSTLDFFKQVFDHLLEIFPSKVIALGGDETPGATDEHRKFVRLLAEHLVSRGRTPMGWDEVLDIPDLPPMVIGSWQNEEAGVRAAAAGHDVVMCPEQHVYLDHRQSSHPDEPIPVGMVHTVEDVYAYEPALTGPRLRGVQAQVWSEHLDDVRRVDYLAFPRLSAFAEVAWSSGARDYAEFLPRLRDHHLPRLDALGVEYRPLDGPHPWQTRPGVPGRPR
;
A
#
# COMPACT_ATOMS: atom_id res chain seq x y z
N MET A 1 -24.08 12.97 15.78
CA MET A 1 -23.58 14.36 15.62
C MET A 1 -22.51 14.41 14.52
N ALA A 2 -22.15 15.56 13.97
CA ALA A 2 -21.22 15.62 12.83
C ALA A 2 -19.82 15.02 13.12
N PHE A 3 -19.36 15.07 14.36
CA PHE A 3 -18.08 14.47 14.75
C PHE A 3 -18.12 12.92 14.80
N ASP A 4 -19.28 12.33 14.97
CA ASP A 4 -19.44 10.87 14.96
C ASP A 4 -19.33 10.29 13.55
N THR A 5 -19.14 11.14 12.52
CA THR A 5 -19.00 10.73 11.13
C THR A 5 -17.54 10.53 10.69
N LEU A 6 -16.58 10.86 11.56
CA LEU A 6 -15.15 10.79 11.24
C LEU A 6 -14.66 9.35 11.09
N LEU A 7 -13.87 9.12 10.05
CA LEU A 7 -13.21 7.86 9.77
C LEU A 7 -11.80 8.14 9.20
N PRO A 8 -10.73 7.67 9.85
CA PRO A 8 -10.68 6.95 11.13
C PRO A 8 -11.21 7.78 12.31
N ARG A 9 -11.69 7.05 13.35
CA ARG A 9 -12.17 7.69 14.60
C ARG A 9 -10.99 8.36 15.32
N PRO A 10 -11.10 9.66 15.70
CA PRO A 10 -10.05 10.34 16.44
C PRO A 10 -9.99 9.89 17.91
N VAL A 11 -8.89 10.23 18.59
CA VAL A 11 -8.68 9.93 20.02
C VAL A 11 -9.72 10.60 20.89
N SER A 12 -10.00 11.89 20.69
CA SER A 12 -11.02 12.59 21.45
C SER A 12 -11.73 13.68 20.63
N VAL A 13 -12.98 13.92 20.98
CA VAL A 13 -13.81 15.01 20.44
C VAL A 13 -14.59 15.67 21.56
N THR A 14 -14.55 16.97 21.60
CA THR A 14 -15.36 17.81 22.51
C THR A 14 -16.21 18.79 21.69
N PRO A 15 -17.48 18.44 21.35
CA PRO A 15 -18.36 19.34 20.63
C PRO A 15 -18.70 20.60 21.42
N THR A 16 -18.81 21.73 20.72
CA THR A 16 -19.35 23.00 21.31
C THR A 16 -20.45 23.54 20.42
N ALA A 17 -21.20 24.49 20.92
CA ALA A 17 -22.27 25.14 20.16
C ALA A 17 -21.72 26.04 19.05
N GLY A 18 -22.43 26.08 17.91
CA GLY A 18 -22.13 26.96 16.79
C GLY A 18 -21.60 26.24 15.55
N SER A 19 -21.33 27.00 14.51
CA SER A 19 -20.76 26.54 13.25
C SER A 19 -19.77 27.58 12.70
N CYS A 20 -18.82 27.09 11.89
CA CYS A 20 -17.83 27.91 11.17
C CYS A 20 -18.01 27.70 9.66
N PRO A 21 -18.03 28.72 8.82
CA PRO A 21 -18.12 28.55 7.37
C PRO A 21 -16.93 27.74 6.80
N TRP A 22 -17.16 26.98 5.72
CA TRP A 22 -16.13 26.30 4.95
C TRP A 22 -16.14 26.78 3.49
N PRO A 23 -14.98 27.01 2.84
CA PRO A 23 -13.63 26.95 3.42
C PRO A 23 -13.34 28.16 4.32
N SER A 24 -12.71 27.88 5.46
CA SER A 24 -12.20 28.91 6.37
C SER A 24 -10.68 28.95 6.30
N THR A 25 -10.10 30.09 6.62
CA THR A 25 -8.66 30.19 6.86
C THR A 25 -8.32 29.29 8.05
N VAL A 26 -7.39 28.38 7.84
CA VAL A 26 -6.84 27.52 8.89
C VAL A 26 -5.54 28.12 9.36
N ASP A 27 -5.51 28.58 10.61
CA ASP A 27 -4.30 29.05 11.28
C ASP A 27 -3.53 27.83 11.82
N ALA A 28 -2.57 27.33 11.02
CA ALA A 28 -1.75 26.19 11.41
C ALA A 28 -0.55 26.65 12.25
N ARG A 29 -0.37 26.04 13.41
CA ARG A 29 0.65 26.39 14.39
C ARG A 29 1.45 25.17 14.81
N ALA A 30 2.77 25.28 14.81
CA ALA A 30 3.63 24.28 15.45
C ALA A 30 3.34 24.25 16.96
N ALA A 31 3.23 23.06 17.52
CA ALA A 31 2.96 22.83 18.93
C ALA A 31 3.83 21.71 19.50
N SER A 32 4.01 21.69 20.81
CA SER A 32 4.70 20.59 21.50
C SER A 32 3.76 19.39 21.63
N LEU A 33 3.47 18.74 20.49
CA LEU A 33 2.70 17.51 20.38
C LEU A 33 3.60 16.38 19.87
N PRO A 34 3.23 15.12 20.08
CA PRO A 34 3.91 14.00 19.43
C PRO A 34 3.96 14.15 17.91
N ALA A 35 4.91 13.48 17.26
CA ALA A 35 4.94 13.40 15.80
C ALA A 35 3.59 12.88 15.26
N GLU A 36 3.15 13.43 14.12
CA GLU A 36 1.88 13.12 13.45
C GLU A 36 0.60 13.51 14.24
N ALA A 37 0.72 13.93 15.51
CA ALA A 37 -0.42 14.38 16.32
C ALA A 37 -0.88 15.78 15.94
N TYR A 38 -2.17 16.03 16.15
CA TYR A 38 -2.76 17.34 15.97
C TYR A 38 -3.89 17.61 16.98
N ARG A 39 -4.12 18.92 17.24
CA ARG A 39 -5.28 19.44 17.96
C ARG A 39 -5.96 20.48 17.09
N LEU A 40 -7.23 20.25 16.79
CA LEU A 40 -8.04 21.09 15.94
C LEU A 40 -9.10 21.81 16.78
N GLU A 41 -9.11 23.13 16.74
CA GLU A 41 -10.08 23.97 17.43
C GLU A 41 -10.93 24.71 16.38
N ILE A 42 -12.23 24.46 16.38
CA ILE A 42 -13.20 25.04 15.47
C ILE A 42 -14.14 25.91 16.26
N SER A 43 -14.18 27.20 15.94
CA SER A 43 -15.05 28.22 16.57
C SER A 43 -15.79 29.03 15.49
N PRO A 44 -16.84 29.79 15.84
CA PRO A 44 -17.49 30.66 14.86
C PRO A 44 -16.57 31.71 14.24
N SER A 45 -15.45 32.02 14.89
CA SER A 45 -14.45 33.00 14.42
C SER A 45 -13.39 32.41 13.49
N GLY A 46 -13.31 31.06 13.36
CA GLY A 46 -12.34 30.41 12.52
C GLY A 46 -11.81 29.09 13.08
N VAL A 47 -10.76 28.61 12.45
CA VAL A 47 -10.12 27.31 12.72
C VAL A 47 -8.67 27.52 13.11
N VAL A 48 -8.27 26.93 14.24
CA VAL A 48 -6.87 26.84 14.68
C VAL A 48 -6.47 25.37 14.68
N LEU A 49 -5.33 25.05 14.07
CA LEU A 49 -4.79 23.72 13.97
C LEU A 49 -3.38 23.69 14.58
N HIS A 50 -3.24 23.06 15.73
CA HIS A 50 -1.97 22.81 16.39
C HIS A 50 -1.42 21.47 15.93
N CYS A 51 -0.17 21.44 15.46
CA CYS A 51 0.47 20.26 14.84
C CYS A 51 1.80 19.94 15.51
N GLY A 52 2.10 18.65 15.70
CA GLY A 52 3.41 18.19 16.12
C GLY A 52 4.46 18.34 15.01
N ASP A 53 4.02 18.12 13.77
CA ASP A 53 4.82 18.22 12.55
C ASP A 53 3.93 18.48 11.31
N LEU A 54 4.54 18.44 10.11
CA LEU A 54 3.83 18.60 8.84
C LEU A 54 2.78 17.49 8.61
N ALA A 55 3.05 16.26 9.05
CA ALA A 55 2.09 15.16 8.90
C ALA A 55 0.84 15.40 9.76
N GLY A 56 1.00 15.87 11.00
CA GLY A 56 -0.11 16.29 11.85
C GLY A 56 -0.96 17.40 11.21
N GLU A 57 -0.34 18.34 10.48
CA GLU A 57 -1.08 19.33 9.70
C GLU A 57 -1.91 18.70 8.59
N VAL A 58 -1.32 17.80 7.80
CA VAL A 58 -2.02 17.09 6.72
C VAL A 58 -3.22 16.33 7.26
N TYR A 59 -3.06 15.58 8.34
CA TYR A 59 -4.15 14.79 8.94
C TYR A 59 -5.24 15.65 9.57
N GLY A 60 -4.87 16.74 10.21
CA GLY A 60 -5.85 17.72 10.74
C GLY A 60 -6.69 18.32 9.61
N ARG A 61 -6.07 18.66 8.47
CA ARG A 61 -6.78 19.15 7.28
C ARG A 61 -7.71 18.10 6.67
N GLN A 62 -7.34 16.79 6.67
CA GLN A 62 -8.25 15.72 6.25
C GLN A 62 -9.46 15.61 7.19
N THR A 63 -9.25 15.76 8.50
CA THR A 63 -10.35 15.78 9.47
C THR A 63 -11.30 16.96 9.23
N LEU A 64 -10.78 18.15 8.97
CA LEU A 64 -11.60 19.32 8.59
C LEU A 64 -12.43 19.04 7.32
N ARG A 65 -11.79 18.45 6.30
CA ARG A 65 -12.45 18.10 5.05
C ARG A 65 -13.60 17.09 5.27
N GLN A 66 -13.41 16.13 6.17
CA GLN A 66 -14.47 15.18 6.55
C GLN A 66 -15.62 15.86 7.28
N LEU A 67 -15.34 16.78 8.20
CA LEU A 67 -16.35 17.55 8.92
C LEU A 67 -17.17 18.49 8.02
N ALA A 68 -16.58 18.98 6.94
CA ALA A 68 -17.27 19.77 5.92
C ALA A 68 -18.22 18.95 5.04
N GLY A 69 -18.13 17.60 5.12
CA GLY A 69 -19.03 16.67 4.43
C GLY A 69 -18.54 16.24 3.05
N PRO A 70 -19.30 15.38 2.37
CA PRO A 70 -18.90 14.76 1.09
C PRO A 70 -18.58 15.76 -0.02
N SER A 71 -19.31 16.87 -0.11
CA SER A 71 -19.08 17.91 -1.14
C SER A 71 -17.66 18.52 -1.07
N ALA A 72 -17.01 18.50 0.10
CA ALA A 72 -15.63 18.96 0.25
C ALA A 72 -14.60 18.03 -0.43
N PHE A 73 -15.00 16.82 -0.83
CA PHE A 73 -14.15 15.85 -1.54
C PHE A 73 -14.26 15.93 -3.06
N ARG A 74 -15.15 16.77 -3.59
CA ARG A 74 -15.24 16.97 -5.04
C ARG A 74 -14.04 17.75 -5.57
N ALA A 75 -13.66 17.44 -6.82
CA ALA A 75 -12.58 18.15 -7.50
C ALA A 75 -12.91 19.64 -7.77
N ALA A 76 -14.20 19.97 -7.83
CA ALA A 76 -14.66 21.34 -8.01
C ALA A 76 -15.87 21.62 -7.09
N SER A 77 -15.94 22.88 -6.58
CA SER A 77 -17.10 23.32 -5.80
C SER A 77 -18.36 23.41 -6.68
N LEU A 78 -19.48 22.90 -6.16
CA LEU A 78 -20.80 23.05 -6.79
C LEU A 78 -21.58 24.24 -6.28
N GLY A 79 -20.97 25.13 -5.47
CA GLY A 79 -21.61 26.30 -4.90
C GLY A 79 -22.35 26.05 -3.59
N ASP A 80 -22.23 24.84 -3.01
CA ASP A 80 -22.81 24.54 -1.71
C ASP A 80 -22.20 25.37 -0.61
N ALA A 81 -23.03 25.95 0.25
CA ALA A 81 -22.54 26.60 1.49
C ALA A 81 -22.25 25.52 2.54
N LEU A 82 -20.99 25.12 2.63
CA LEU A 82 -20.54 24.14 3.61
C LEU A 82 -20.23 24.82 4.96
N SER A 83 -20.41 24.08 6.04
CA SER A 83 -20.07 24.55 7.39
C SER A 83 -19.46 23.43 8.23
N LEU A 84 -18.56 23.84 9.12
CA LEU A 84 -17.92 22.97 10.11
C LEU A 84 -18.68 23.07 11.44
N PRO A 85 -18.92 22.00 12.17
CA PRO A 85 -19.40 22.04 13.55
C PRO A 85 -18.30 22.60 14.46
N CYS A 86 -18.68 23.43 15.43
CA CYS A 86 -17.72 23.93 16.44
C CYS A 86 -17.38 22.85 17.46
N GLY A 87 -16.10 22.84 17.88
CA GLY A 87 -15.58 21.87 18.85
C GLY A 87 -14.07 21.72 18.78
N VAL A 88 -13.57 20.80 19.57
CA VAL A 88 -12.15 20.43 19.62
C VAL A 88 -12.00 18.98 19.24
N VAL A 89 -11.03 18.67 18.37
CA VAL A 89 -10.59 17.31 18.03
C VAL A 89 -9.13 17.18 18.42
N GLU A 90 -8.79 16.17 19.22
CA GLU A 90 -7.41 15.79 19.52
C GLU A 90 -7.18 14.40 18.98
N ASP A 91 -6.09 14.22 18.23
CA ASP A 91 -5.88 13.00 17.49
C ASP A 91 -4.40 12.71 17.24
N GLN A 92 -4.08 11.43 17.19
CA GLN A 92 -2.76 10.91 16.87
C GLN A 92 -2.87 9.46 16.40
N PRO A 93 -1.91 8.97 15.59
CA PRO A 93 -1.95 7.60 15.11
C PRO A 93 -1.64 6.57 16.21
N ARG A 94 -2.25 5.39 16.07
CA ARG A 94 -1.93 4.21 16.88
C ARG A 94 -0.55 3.63 16.52
N PHE A 95 -0.27 3.49 15.22
CA PHE A 95 0.97 2.93 14.71
C PHE A 95 1.76 3.94 13.89
N ALA A 96 3.09 3.84 13.95
CA ALA A 96 3.98 4.65 13.13
C ALA A 96 3.99 4.21 11.65
N TRP A 97 3.75 2.91 11.38
CA TRP A 97 3.60 2.38 10.02
C TRP A 97 2.13 2.00 9.77
N ARG A 98 1.52 2.68 8.82
CA ARG A 98 0.15 2.46 8.36
C ARG A 98 0.20 2.35 6.84
N GLY A 99 0.60 1.13 6.39
CA GLY A 99 1.00 0.91 5.01
C GLY A 99 -0.11 0.37 4.12
N CYS A 100 0.09 0.58 2.82
CA CYS A 100 -0.59 -0.17 1.78
C CYS A 100 0.42 -0.48 0.67
N LEU A 101 0.51 -1.74 0.27
CA LEU A 101 1.24 -2.13 -0.93
C LEU A 101 0.34 -1.90 -2.15
N LEU A 102 0.94 -1.36 -3.21
CA LEU A 102 0.36 -1.32 -4.55
C LEU A 102 1.28 -2.05 -5.52
N ASP A 103 0.80 -3.15 -6.06
CA ASP A 103 1.49 -3.89 -7.10
C ASP A 103 1.28 -3.21 -8.46
N VAL A 104 2.37 -2.70 -9.03
CA VAL A 104 2.42 -2.11 -10.37
C VAL A 104 3.18 -3.01 -11.35
N ALA A 105 3.71 -4.14 -10.88
CA ALA A 105 4.49 -5.08 -11.67
C ALA A 105 3.58 -6.02 -12.48
N ARG A 106 2.59 -6.67 -11.84
CA ARG A 106 1.66 -7.56 -12.54
C ARG A 106 0.78 -6.77 -13.50
N HIS A 107 0.20 -5.66 -13.05
CA HIS A 107 -0.46 -4.71 -13.94
C HIS A 107 0.07 -3.29 -13.72
N TYR A 108 0.73 -2.74 -14.76
CA TYR A 108 1.27 -1.39 -14.74
C TYR A 108 0.17 -0.36 -14.46
N ARG A 109 0.43 0.55 -13.52
CA ARG A 109 -0.38 1.73 -13.25
C ARG A 109 0.31 2.97 -13.78
N THR A 110 -0.42 3.79 -14.51
CA THR A 110 0.11 5.07 -14.95
C THR A 110 0.51 5.94 -13.75
N LYS A 111 1.44 6.87 -13.95
CA LYS A 111 1.80 7.84 -12.91
C LYS A 111 0.56 8.53 -12.31
N ALA A 112 -0.39 8.94 -13.15
CA ALA A 112 -1.62 9.61 -12.71
C ALA A 112 -2.46 8.72 -11.76
N GLU A 113 -2.54 7.42 -12.02
CA GLU A 113 -3.24 6.46 -11.16
C GLU A 113 -2.51 6.26 -9.81
N VAL A 114 -1.17 6.24 -9.82
CA VAL A 114 -0.38 6.17 -8.58
C VAL A 114 -0.55 7.45 -7.75
N LEU A 115 -0.50 8.64 -8.36
CA LEU A 115 -0.75 9.91 -7.66
C LEU A 115 -2.15 9.96 -7.05
N ARG A 116 -3.16 9.48 -7.79
CA ARG A 116 -4.53 9.34 -7.27
C ARG A 116 -4.60 8.37 -6.08
N PHE A 117 -3.91 7.24 -6.14
CA PHE A 117 -3.88 6.27 -5.05
C PHE A 117 -3.24 6.87 -3.78
N ILE A 118 -2.17 7.67 -3.94
CA ILE A 118 -1.56 8.43 -2.84
C ILE A 118 -2.57 9.41 -2.20
N ASP A 119 -3.38 10.10 -2.99
CA ASP A 119 -4.45 10.96 -2.44
C ASP A 119 -5.49 10.16 -1.63
N LEU A 120 -5.82 8.93 -2.08
CA LEU A 120 -6.72 8.05 -1.34
C LEU A 120 -6.08 7.56 -0.03
N LEU A 121 -4.79 7.20 -0.03
CA LEU A 121 -4.06 6.87 1.21
C LEU A 121 -4.08 8.03 2.21
N ALA A 122 -3.75 9.24 1.73
CA ALA A 122 -3.74 10.44 2.57
C ALA A 122 -5.13 10.78 3.14
N ALA A 123 -6.20 10.61 2.35
CA ALA A 123 -7.58 10.81 2.81
C ALA A 123 -7.96 9.85 3.96
N HIS A 124 -7.30 8.69 4.03
CA HIS A 124 -7.45 7.66 5.05
C HIS A 124 -6.39 7.72 6.17
N LYS A 125 -5.50 8.74 6.16
CA LYS A 125 -4.38 8.89 7.11
C LYS A 125 -3.40 7.71 7.11
N LEU A 126 -3.32 6.97 6.00
CA LEU A 126 -2.27 5.99 5.74
C LEU A 126 -1.00 6.74 5.29
N ASN A 127 0.17 6.32 5.77
CA ASN A 127 1.41 7.08 5.62
C ASN A 127 2.53 6.35 4.88
N VAL A 128 2.32 5.12 4.44
CA VAL A 128 3.30 4.36 3.67
C VAL A 128 2.64 3.76 2.43
N LEU A 129 3.22 4.06 1.27
CA LEU A 129 2.98 3.34 0.02
C LEU A 129 4.17 2.41 -0.23
N ASN A 130 3.99 1.10 -0.05
CA ASN A 130 4.93 0.11 -0.53
C ASN A 130 4.67 -0.08 -2.03
N LEU A 131 5.59 0.38 -2.85
CA LEU A 131 5.46 0.34 -4.31
C LEU A 131 6.23 -0.87 -4.86
N HIS A 132 5.49 -1.93 -5.20
CA HIS A 132 6.03 -3.18 -5.73
C HIS A 132 6.34 -3.00 -7.21
N LEU A 133 7.62 -2.68 -7.50
CA LEU A 133 8.06 -2.21 -8.81
C LEU A 133 8.45 -3.32 -9.78
N THR A 134 8.76 -4.52 -9.28
CA THR A 134 9.29 -5.60 -10.11
C THR A 134 8.73 -6.94 -9.70
N ASP A 135 8.43 -7.78 -10.71
CA ASP A 135 7.97 -9.15 -10.53
C ASP A 135 8.21 -9.96 -11.81
N ASP A 136 7.77 -11.22 -11.84
CA ASP A 136 7.89 -12.11 -12.99
C ASP A 136 7.27 -11.53 -14.27
N GLN A 137 6.18 -10.76 -14.15
CA GLN A 137 5.38 -10.27 -15.26
C GLN A 137 5.76 -8.85 -15.70
N GLY A 138 6.65 -8.17 -14.96
CA GLY A 138 7.03 -6.83 -15.34
C GLY A 138 8.07 -6.17 -14.45
N TRP A 139 8.93 -5.38 -15.08
CA TRP A 139 9.90 -4.49 -14.46
C TRP A 139 9.50 -3.04 -14.71
N ARG A 140 9.22 -2.24 -13.67
CA ARG A 140 8.64 -0.90 -13.81
C ARG A 140 9.60 0.25 -13.48
N PHE A 141 10.83 -0.05 -13.14
CA PHE A 141 11.84 0.91 -12.71
C PHE A 141 12.93 1.10 -13.78
N GLU A 142 13.08 2.34 -14.31
CA GLU A 142 14.14 2.67 -15.25
C GLU A 142 15.51 2.69 -14.55
N VAL A 143 16.45 1.95 -15.11
CA VAL A 143 17.87 1.97 -14.70
C VAL A 143 18.69 2.27 -15.96
N PRO A 144 19.24 3.47 -16.12
CA PRO A 144 19.90 3.91 -17.36
C PRO A 144 21.06 3.00 -17.80
N GLU A 145 21.81 2.43 -16.85
CA GLU A 145 22.89 1.49 -17.10
C GLU A 145 22.40 0.14 -17.64
N PHE A 146 21.12 -0.18 -17.38
CA PHE A 146 20.51 -1.46 -17.76
C PHE A 146 19.20 -1.26 -18.53
N PRO A 147 19.21 -0.63 -19.72
CA PRO A 147 18.01 -0.20 -20.41
C PRO A 147 17.08 -1.34 -20.85
N ARG A 148 17.59 -2.57 -20.94
CA ARG A 148 16.75 -3.73 -21.28
C ARG A 148 15.81 -4.12 -20.14
N LEU A 149 16.07 -3.73 -18.89
CA LEU A 149 15.12 -3.95 -17.79
C LEU A 149 13.74 -3.37 -18.11
N THR A 150 13.67 -2.20 -18.74
CA THR A 150 12.41 -1.57 -19.14
C THR A 150 12.03 -1.85 -20.58
N SER A 151 12.98 -1.85 -21.53
CA SER A 151 12.65 -2.06 -22.96
C SER A 151 12.24 -3.50 -23.29
N VAL A 152 12.66 -4.48 -22.49
CA VAL A 152 12.27 -5.90 -22.56
C VAL A 152 11.40 -6.26 -21.38
N GLY A 153 11.92 -6.14 -20.14
CA GLY A 153 11.22 -6.54 -18.93
C GLY A 153 9.98 -5.71 -18.58
N GLY A 154 9.84 -4.51 -19.17
CA GLY A 154 8.67 -3.64 -18.98
C GLY A 154 7.43 -4.05 -19.78
N TRP A 155 7.51 -5.04 -20.68
CA TRP A 155 6.46 -5.35 -21.64
C TRP A 155 6.23 -6.86 -21.77
N ARG A 156 4.98 -7.27 -21.96
CA ARG A 156 4.59 -8.64 -22.27
C ARG A 156 3.54 -8.69 -23.38
N PRO A 157 3.50 -9.78 -24.20
CA PRO A 157 2.60 -9.85 -25.36
C PRO A 157 1.13 -10.07 -24.99
N SER A 158 0.86 -10.64 -23.83
CA SER A 158 -0.49 -10.94 -23.36
C SER A 158 -0.48 -11.15 -21.84
N SER A 159 -1.67 -11.23 -21.25
CA SER A 159 -1.85 -11.59 -19.85
C SER A 159 -2.83 -12.73 -19.72
N MET A 160 -2.60 -13.64 -18.77
CA MET A 160 -3.56 -14.68 -18.44
C MET A 160 -4.84 -14.04 -17.87
N VAL A 161 -5.99 -14.55 -18.30
CA VAL A 161 -7.30 -14.10 -17.81
C VAL A 161 -7.80 -15.07 -16.74
N GLY A 162 -7.97 -14.61 -15.53
CA GLY A 162 -8.34 -15.48 -14.42
C GLY A 162 -7.28 -16.57 -14.15
N SER A 163 -7.73 -17.75 -13.74
CA SER A 163 -6.88 -18.90 -13.42
C SER A 163 -6.91 -20.04 -14.46
N GLY A 164 -7.65 -19.83 -15.57
CA GLY A 164 -7.92 -20.89 -16.56
C GLY A 164 -6.81 -21.12 -17.58
N GLY A 165 -5.75 -20.32 -17.58
CA GLY A 165 -4.66 -20.40 -18.56
C GLY A 165 -4.94 -19.68 -19.88
N GLU A 166 -6.14 -19.17 -20.10
CA GLU A 166 -6.47 -18.36 -21.29
C GLU A 166 -5.72 -17.05 -21.27
N GLN A 167 -5.30 -16.59 -22.45
CA GLN A 167 -4.58 -15.33 -22.65
C GLN A 167 -5.50 -14.31 -23.29
N ASP A 168 -5.38 -13.04 -22.86
CA ASP A 168 -6.20 -11.92 -23.39
C ASP A 168 -5.79 -11.48 -24.79
N GLY A 169 -4.63 -11.90 -25.29
CA GLY A 169 -4.07 -11.55 -26.59
C GLY A 169 -3.75 -10.06 -26.71
N ARG A 170 -3.59 -9.33 -25.62
CA ARG A 170 -3.33 -7.89 -25.58
C ARG A 170 -1.96 -7.60 -24.99
N PRO A 171 -1.08 -6.88 -25.70
CA PRO A 171 0.16 -6.39 -25.13
C PRO A 171 -0.10 -5.54 -23.90
N HIS A 172 0.66 -5.78 -22.84
CA HIS A 172 0.60 -5.01 -21.60
C HIS A 172 2.00 -4.57 -21.17
N GLY A 173 2.11 -3.36 -20.62
CA GLY A 173 3.37 -2.90 -20.09
C GLY A 173 3.41 -1.40 -19.84
N GLY A 174 4.59 -0.96 -19.46
CA GLY A 174 4.93 0.40 -19.08
C GLY A 174 6.01 0.38 -18.01
N PHE A 175 6.58 1.55 -17.77
CA PHE A 175 7.56 1.77 -16.70
C PHE A 175 7.56 3.24 -16.30
N TYR A 176 8.18 3.52 -15.18
CA TYR A 176 8.41 4.89 -14.70
C TYR A 176 9.84 5.29 -15.01
N THR A 177 9.99 6.49 -15.57
CA THR A 177 11.30 7.15 -15.68
C THR A 177 11.78 7.59 -14.30
N GLY A 178 13.07 7.88 -14.18
CA GLY A 178 13.60 8.45 -12.93
C GLY A 178 12.87 9.73 -12.51
N ASP A 179 12.46 10.57 -13.47
CA ASP A 179 11.71 11.80 -13.18
C ASP A 179 10.26 11.52 -12.75
N ASP A 180 9.59 10.51 -13.35
CA ASP A 180 8.26 10.09 -12.89
C ASP A 180 8.29 9.64 -11.44
N LEU A 181 9.30 8.85 -11.04
CA LEU A 181 9.45 8.38 -9.67
C LEU A 181 9.79 9.50 -8.69
N ARG A 182 10.64 10.46 -9.09
CA ARG A 182 10.90 11.66 -8.27
C ARG A 182 9.64 12.49 -8.05
N GLU A 183 8.79 12.63 -9.09
CA GLU A 183 7.50 13.31 -8.96
C GLU A 183 6.56 12.55 -8.02
N ILE A 184 6.44 11.23 -8.15
CA ILE A 184 5.65 10.38 -7.25
C ILE A 184 6.10 10.56 -5.80
N VAL A 185 7.41 10.51 -5.53
CA VAL A 185 8.00 10.68 -4.20
C VAL A 185 7.70 12.05 -3.62
N ALA A 186 7.92 13.11 -4.41
CA ALA A 186 7.66 14.49 -3.96
C ALA A 186 6.17 14.73 -3.69
N TYR A 187 5.30 14.19 -4.55
CA TYR A 187 3.86 14.27 -4.39
C TYR A 187 3.40 13.55 -3.12
N ALA A 188 3.87 12.34 -2.89
CA ALA A 188 3.58 11.55 -1.70
C ALA A 188 4.03 12.28 -0.42
N ALA A 189 5.25 12.83 -0.42
CA ALA A 189 5.78 13.60 0.72
C ALA A 189 4.89 14.80 1.09
N SER A 190 4.31 15.49 0.08
CA SER A 190 3.38 16.60 0.31
C SER A 190 2.03 16.17 0.92
N ARG A 191 1.75 14.87 0.97
CA ARG A 191 0.56 14.23 1.57
C ARG A 191 0.90 13.44 2.84
N ALA A 192 2.11 13.63 3.39
CA ALA A 192 2.61 12.85 4.51
C ALA A 192 2.64 11.32 4.25
N VAL A 193 2.87 10.93 2.99
CA VAL A 193 3.03 9.53 2.58
C VAL A 193 4.49 9.29 2.18
N THR A 194 5.11 8.26 2.74
CA THR A 194 6.44 7.78 2.36
C THR A 194 6.29 6.66 1.32
N VAL A 195 7.00 6.79 0.20
CA VAL A 195 7.08 5.69 -0.77
C VAL A 195 8.24 4.79 -0.41
N VAL A 196 7.96 3.53 -0.11
CA VAL A 196 8.94 2.46 0.10
C VAL A 196 9.01 1.65 -1.20
N PRO A 197 10.09 1.77 -1.98
CA PRO A 197 10.23 0.99 -3.20
C PRO A 197 10.59 -0.46 -2.90
N GLU A 198 10.08 -1.38 -3.71
CA GLU A 198 10.38 -2.79 -3.63
C GLU A 198 10.93 -3.33 -4.95
N ILE A 199 12.09 -3.98 -4.89
CA ILE A 199 12.70 -4.76 -5.95
C ILE A 199 12.82 -6.18 -5.43
N ASP A 200 11.96 -7.06 -5.91
CA ASP A 200 11.87 -8.42 -5.38
C ASP A 200 12.94 -9.34 -5.94
N ILE A 201 13.65 -10.04 -5.06
CA ILE A 201 14.78 -10.93 -5.31
C ILE A 201 14.88 -12.02 -4.22
N PRO A 202 15.46 -13.19 -4.55
CA PRO A 202 15.95 -13.68 -5.84
C PRO A 202 14.88 -14.34 -6.70
N GLY A 203 13.67 -14.54 -6.17
CA GLY A 203 12.45 -14.92 -6.87
C GLY A 203 11.81 -13.73 -7.57
N HIS A 204 10.61 -13.91 -8.13
CA HIS A 204 9.83 -12.83 -8.76
C HIS A 204 10.62 -11.98 -9.77
N ALA A 205 11.64 -12.57 -10.39
CA ALA A 205 12.66 -11.87 -11.18
C ALA A 205 12.63 -12.22 -12.68
N ARG A 206 11.58 -12.90 -13.16
CA ARG A 206 11.51 -13.40 -14.53
C ARG A 206 11.61 -12.29 -15.56
N ALA A 207 11.07 -11.09 -15.28
CA ALA A 207 11.20 -9.93 -16.15
C ALA A 207 12.66 -9.47 -16.28
N ALA A 208 13.43 -9.48 -15.19
CA ALA A 208 14.87 -9.20 -15.22
C ALA A 208 15.65 -10.28 -15.96
N LEU A 209 15.31 -11.54 -15.77
CA LEU A 209 15.92 -12.67 -16.48
C LEU A 209 15.65 -12.64 -17.98
N ALA A 210 14.44 -12.25 -18.41
CA ALA A 210 14.11 -12.05 -19.82
C ALA A 210 14.90 -10.89 -20.44
N ALA A 211 15.12 -9.83 -19.67
CA ALA A 211 15.95 -8.70 -20.10
C ALA A 211 17.44 -9.04 -20.19
N TYR A 212 17.95 -9.77 -19.20
CA TYR A 212 19.37 -10.15 -19.07
C TYR A 212 19.49 -11.62 -18.65
N PRO A 213 19.48 -12.56 -19.61
CA PRO A 213 19.57 -13.99 -19.29
C PRO A 213 20.80 -14.40 -18.48
N SER A 214 21.88 -13.63 -18.57
CA SER A 214 23.11 -13.84 -17.77
C SER A 214 22.92 -13.69 -16.25
N LEU A 215 21.79 -13.13 -15.81
CA LEU A 215 21.42 -13.07 -14.39
C LEU A 215 20.88 -14.39 -13.86
N GLY A 216 20.57 -15.35 -14.73
CA GLY A 216 20.07 -16.67 -14.38
C GLY A 216 21.01 -17.80 -14.79
N THR A 217 20.46 -19.00 -14.90
CA THR A 217 21.20 -20.23 -15.22
C THR A 217 20.87 -20.79 -16.59
N SER A 218 19.91 -20.20 -17.33
CA SER A 218 19.52 -20.61 -18.67
C SER A 218 20.00 -19.62 -19.73
N GLU A 219 20.14 -20.05 -20.98
CA GLU A 219 20.60 -19.21 -22.08
C GLU A 219 19.56 -18.16 -22.51
N SER A 220 18.27 -18.42 -22.23
CA SER A 220 17.17 -17.50 -22.54
C SER A 220 16.02 -17.67 -21.57
N TYR A 221 15.27 -16.59 -21.40
CA TYR A 221 14.03 -16.53 -20.65
C TYR A 221 13.00 -15.71 -21.41
N GLU A 222 11.77 -16.18 -21.44
CA GLU A 222 10.64 -15.38 -21.89
C GLU A 222 10.01 -14.69 -20.71
N ILE A 223 9.42 -13.52 -20.96
CA ILE A 223 8.69 -12.81 -19.93
C ILE A 223 7.45 -13.63 -19.52
N TRP A 224 7.12 -13.59 -18.23
CA TRP A 224 6.00 -14.36 -17.69
C TRP A 224 4.67 -13.73 -18.06
N THR A 225 3.73 -14.50 -18.61
CA THR A 225 2.40 -14.03 -19.00
C THR A 225 1.28 -14.64 -18.18
N SER A 226 1.63 -15.54 -17.25
CA SER A 226 0.70 -16.23 -16.36
C SER A 226 0.78 -15.68 -14.93
N TRP A 227 -0.17 -16.10 -14.11
CA TRP A 227 -0.17 -15.79 -12.67
C TRP A 227 0.35 -16.97 -11.87
N GLY A 228 0.86 -16.69 -10.67
CA GLY A 228 1.51 -17.65 -9.79
C GLY A 228 3.00 -17.39 -9.68
N ILE A 229 3.73 -18.37 -9.12
CA ILE A 229 5.15 -18.25 -8.77
C ILE A 229 6.00 -18.89 -9.88
N SER A 230 6.94 -18.13 -10.44
CA SER A 230 7.99 -18.69 -11.31
C SER A 230 9.05 -19.41 -10.48
N THR A 231 9.44 -20.59 -10.93
CA THR A 231 10.57 -21.32 -10.31
C THR A 231 11.95 -20.84 -10.76
N SER A 232 12.01 -19.81 -11.62
CA SER A 232 13.27 -19.27 -12.13
C SER A 232 13.80 -18.23 -11.15
N LEU A 233 14.90 -18.59 -10.48
CA LEU A 233 15.59 -17.67 -9.55
C LEU A 233 16.78 -16.98 -10.23
N LEU A 234 17.16 -15.82 -9.72
CA LEU A 234 18.43 -15.19 -10.06
C LEU A 234 19.60 -16.11 -9.67
N SER A 235 20.63 -16.16 -10.50
CA SER A 235 21.87 -16.85 -10.15
C SER A 235 22.56 -16.12 -9.00
N PRO A 236 22.98 -16.80 -7.91
CA PRO A 236 23.67 -16.14 -6.79
C PRO A 236 25.17 -15.87 -7.08
N SER A 237 25.48 -15.55 -8.33
CA SER A 237 26.86 -15.25 -8.76
C SER A 237 27.30 -13.87 -8.33
N SER A 238 28.62 -13.64 -8.28
CA SER A 238 29.17 -12.31 -7.98
C SER A 238 28.77 -11.25 -9.00
N SER A 239 28.67 -11.63 -10.28
CA SER A 239 28.24 -10.71 -11.34
C SER A 239 26.78 -10.28 -11.17
N THR A 240 25.89 -11.19 -10.78
CA THR A 240 24.50 -10.87 -10.48
C THR A 240 24.38 -10.02 -9.22
N LEU A 241 25.20 -10.29 -8.20
CA LEU A 241 25.25 -9.47 -7.00
C LEU A 241 25.69 -8.03 -7.32
N ASP A 242 26.73 -7.86 -8.14
CA ASP A 242 27.22 -6.54 -8.52
C ASP A 242 26.21 -5.79 -9.43
N PHE A 243 25.47 -6.51 -10.26
CA PHE A 243 24.37 -5.94 -11.03
C PHE A 243 23.28 -5.37 -10.12
N PHE A 244 22.78 -6.14 -9.15
CA PHE A 244 21.72 -5.66 -8.25
C PHE A 244 22.22 -4.60 -7.27
N LYS A 245 23.48 -4.59 -6.86
CA LYS A 245 24.04 -3.46 -6.12
C LYS A 245 23.93 -2.15 -6.91
N GLN A 246 24.25 -2.16 -8.21
CA GLN A 246 24.09 -0.98 -9.06
C GLN A 246 22.62 -0.58 -9.22
N VAL A 247 21.71 -1.55 -9.39
CA VAL A 247 20.27 -1.28 -9.43
C VAL A 247 19.80 -0.60 -8.14
N PHE A 248 20.18 -1.13 -6.97
CA PHE A 248 19.83 -0.51 -5.69
C PHE A 248 20.53 0.84 -5.50
N ASP A 249 21.79 1.00 -5.88
CA ASP A 249 22.48 2.30 -5.78
C ASP A 249 21.74 3.37 -6.58
N HIS A 250 21.28 3.06 -7.81
CA HIS A 250 20.47 3.98 -8.62
C HIS A 250 19.10 4.25 -7.98
N LEU A 251 18.43 3.23 -7.41
CA LEU A 251 17.17 3.39 -6.69
C LEU A 251 17.31 4.40 -5.53
N LEU A 252 18.43 4.33 -4.79
CA LEU A 252 18.70 5.21 -3.65
C LEU A 252 18.89 6.68 -4.02
N GLU A 253 19.22 7.00 -5.27
CA GLU A 253 19.30 8.38 -5.79
C GLU A 253 17.91 9.02 -5.96
N ILE A 254 16.87 8.19 -6.10
CA ILE A 254 15.50 8.61 -6.37
C ILE A 254 14.66 8.58 -5.09
N PHE A 255 14.80 7.51 -4.29
CA PHE A 255 13.97 7.28 -3.12
C PHE A 255 14.67 7.67 -1.81
N PRO A 256 14.20 8.73 -1.13
CA PRO A 256 14.77 9.15 0.15
C PRO A 256 14.33 8.26 1.32
N SER A 257 13.43 7.31 1.11
CA SER A 257 12.92 6.42 2.14
C SER A 257 14.04 5.74 2.92
N LYS A 258 13.90 5.74 4.24
CA LYS A 258 14.84 5.02 5.13
C LYS A 258 14.77 3.51 4.93
N VAL A 259 13.59 3.00 4.59
CA VAL A 259 13.33 1.58 4.35
C VAL A 259 13.30 1.32 2.85
N ILE A 260 13.97 0.24 2.43
CA ILE A 260 14.00 -0.26 1.05
C ILE A 260 13.65 -1.75 1.08
N ALA A 261 12.63 -2.14 0.33
CA ALA A 261 12.19 -3.53 0.29
C ALA A 261 12.93 -4.31 -0.82
N LEU A 262 13.35 -5.53 -0.47
CA LEU A 262 14.09 -6.43 -1.35
C LEU A 262 13.37 -7.77 -1.59
N GLY A 263 12.12 -7.93 -1.09
CA GLY A 263 11.30 -9.12 -1.27
C GLY A 263 11.81 -10.32 -0.47
N GLY A 264 12.17 -11.37 -1.15
CA GLY A 264 12.77 -12.58 -0.56
C GLY A 264 11.79 -13.71 -0.29
N ASP A 265 10.54 -13.55 -0.72
CA ASP A 265 9.46 -14.52 -0.60
C ASP A 265 9.44 -15.53 -1.74
N GLU A 266 8.67 -16.59 -1.51
CA GLU A 266 8.27 -17.59 -2.50
C GLU A 266 9.42 -18.08 -3.42
N THR A 267 10.58 -18.41 -2.83
CA THR A 267 11.79 -18.84 -3.56
C THR A 267 11.97 -20.37 -3.60
N PRO A 268 11.12 -21.12 -4.33
CA PRO A 268 11.21 -22.57 -4.35
C PRO A 268 12.54 -23.02 -4.96
N GLY A 269 13.26 -23.89 -4.23
CA GLY A 269 14.57 -24.38 -4.66
C GLY A 269 15.74 -23.45 -4.35
N ALA A 270 15.53 -22.39 -3.57
CA ALA A 270 16.62 -21.54 -3.10
C ALA A 270 17.65 -22.34 -2.28
N THR A 271 18.92 -22.12 -2.59
CA THR A 271 20.08 -22.75 -1.93
C THR A 271 20.67 -21.80 -0.89
N ASP A 272 21.63 -22.27 -0.10
CA ASP A 272 22.37 -21.42 0.83
C ASP A 272 23.10 -20.27 0.13
N GLU A 273 23.52 -20.45 -1.12
CA GLU A 273 24.13 -19.37 -1.90
C GLU A 273 23.09 -18.28 -2.25
N HIS A 274 21.82 -18.63 -2.51
CA HIS A 274 20.75 -17.63 -2.68
C HIS A 274 20.47 -16.90 -1.37
N ARG A 275 20.42 -17.59 -0.23
CA ARG A 275 20.29 -16.97 1.09
C ARG A 275 21.42 -15.98 1.36
N LYS A 276 22.67 -16.38 1.08
CA LYS A 276 23.83 -15.52 1.17
C LYS A 276 23.74 -14.31 0.23
N PHE A 277 23.24 -14.49 -0.99
CA PHE A 277 23.03 -13.42 -1.96
C PHE A 277 22.08 -12.35 -1.42
N VAL A 278 20.91 -12.75 -0.88
CA VAL A 278 19.94 -11.84 -0.25
C VAL A 278 20.58 -11.11 0.93
N ARG A 279 21.29 -11.83 1.81
CA ARG A 279 21.99 -11.22 2.94
C ARG A 279 23.00 -10.16 2.51
N LEU A 280 23.82 -10.45 1.48
CA LEU A 280 24.82 -9.49 0.98
C LEU A 280 24.18 -8.23 0.38
N LEU A 281 22.99 -8.31 -0.22
CA LEU A 281 22.25 -7.14 -0.68
C LEU A 281 21.64 -6.37 0.49
N ALA A 282 21.13 -7.05 1.52
CA ALA A 282 20.68 -6.40 2.74
C ALA A 282 21.82 -5.65 3.44
N GLU A 283 23.03 -6.27 3.54
CA GLU A 283 24.24 -5.63 4.06
C GLU A 283 24.66 -4.42 3.20
N HIS A 284 24.51 -4.51 1.88
CA HIS A 284 24.79 -3.39 0.98
C HIS A 284 23.87 -2.21 1.28
N LEU A 285 22.56 -2.42 1.41
CA LEU A 285 21.60 -1.36 1.79
C LEU A 285 21.95 -0.74 3.15
N VAL A 286 22.34 -1.54 4.14
CA VAL A 286 22.81 -1.05 5.45
C VAL A 286 24.04 -0.18 5.28
N SER A 287 25.01 -0.59 4.44
CA SER A 287 26.23 0.20 4.16
C SER A 287 25.92 1.55 3.53
N ARG A 288 24.80 1.66 2.81
CA ARG A 288 24.27 2.92 2.24
C ARG A 288 23.42 3.72 3.23
N GLY A 289 23.37 3.29 4.49
CA GLY A 289 22.60 3.97 5.55
C GLY A 289 21.09 3.73 5.45
N ARG A 290 20.64 2.69 4.75
CA ARG A 290 19.23 2.31 4.65
C ARG A 290 18.91 1.12 5.56
N THR A 291 17.63 0.91 5.82
CA THR A 291 17.13 -0.26 6.53
C THR A 291 16.50 -1.18 5.49
N PRO A 292 17.02 -2.39 5.28
CA PRO A 292 16.37 -3.32 4.37
C PRO A 292 15.02 -3.79 4.94
N MET A 293 14.09 -4.11 4.06
CA MET A 293 12.84 -4.80 4.40
C MET A 293 12.74 -6.06 3.54
N GLY A 294 12.25 -7.14 4.11
CA GLY A 294 11.98 -8.39 3.39
C GLY A 294 10.74 -9.08 3.96
N TRP A 295 10.20 -10.02 3.19
CA TRP A 295 9.11 -10.86 3.64
C TRP A 295 9.60 -11.88 4.68
N ASP A 296 8.70 -12.54 5.38
CA ASP A 296 9.06 -13.35 6.57
C ASP A 296 9.89 -14.61 6.26
N GLU A 297 9.97 -15.05 4.99
CA GLU A 297 10.86 -16.15 4.58
C GLU A 297 12.34 -15.81 4.75
N VAL A 298 12.72 -14.53 4.71
CA VAL A 298 14.13 -14.15 4.92
C VAL A 298 14.62 -14.49 6.33
N LEU A 299 13.72 -14.75 7.28
CA LEU A 299 14.09 -15.16 8.65
C LEU A 299 14.88 -16.48 8.70
N ASP A 300 14.79 -17.29 7.66
CA ASP A 300 15.57 -18.54 7.54
C ASP A 300 17.01 -18.29 7.05
N ILE A 301 17.38 -17.04 6.75
CA ILE A 301 18.73 -16.64 6.33
C ILE A 301 19.58 -16.37 7.57
N PRO A 302 20.72 -17.06 7.75
CA PRO A 302 21.58 -16.82 8.90
C PRO A 302 22.28 -15.45 8.81
N ASP A 303 22.55 -14.87 9.97
CA ASP A 303 23.35 -13.64 10.13
C ASP A 303 22.78 -12.43 9.37
N LEU A 304 21.46 -12.32 9.22
CA LEU A 304 20.82 -11.15 8.64
C LEU A 304 21.13 -9.89 9.48
N PRO A 305 21.42 -8.74 8.84
CA PRO A 305 21.47 -7.49 9.57
C PRO A 305 20.08 -7.13 10.13
N PRO A 306 19.99 -6.28 11.17
CA PRO A 306 18.69 -5.77 11.62
C PRO A 306 17.95 -5.11 10.47
N MET A 307 16.69 -5.54 10.26
CA MET A 307 15.84 -5.10 9.15
C MET A 307 14.37 -5.00 9.57
N VAL A 308 13.53 -4.58 8.66
CA VAL A 308 12.07 -4.65 8.80
C VAL A 308 11.59 -5.95 8.18
N ILE A 309 10.75 -6.69 8.88
CA ILE A 309 10.12 -7.91 8.37
C ILE A 309 8.64 -7.65 8.11
N GLY A 310 8.21 -7.84 6.85
CA GLY A 310 6.80 -7.93 6.46
C GLY A 310 6.28 -9.33 6.78
N SER A 311 5.49 -9.46 7.83
CA SER A 311 4.94 -10.76 8.24
C SER A 311 3.61 -11.01 7.53
N TRP A 312 3.65 -11.81 6.46
CA TRP A 312 2.50 -12.07 5.60
C TRP A 312 1.93 -13.49 5.72
N GLN A 313 2.79 -14.49 5.94
CA GLN A 313 2.34 -15.88 5.99
C GLN A 313 1.42 -16.15 7.18
N ASN A 314 1.73 -15.58 8.34
CA ASN A 314 0.92 -15.69 9.55
C ASN A 314 1.44 -14.75 10.66
N GLU A 315 0.68 -14.65 11.75
CA GLU A 315 1.01 -13.83 12.91
C GLU A 315 2.26 -14.32 13.66
N GLU A 316 2.52 -15.63 13.68
CA GLU A 316 3.64 -16.24 14.40
C GLU A 316 4.98 -15.87 13.77
N ALA A 317 5.04 -15.67 12.46
CA ALA A 317 6.24 -15.22 11.76
C ALA A 317 6.70 -13.83 12.28
N GLY A 318 5.76 -12.91 12.48
CA GLY A 318 6.05 -11.60 13.08
C GLY A 318 6.56 -11.69 14.51
N VAL A 319 6.01 -12.59 15.31
CA VAL A 319 6.49 -12.84 16.68
C VAL A 319 7.91 -13.39 16.67
N ARG A 320 8.22 -14.33 15.75
CA ARG A 320 9.59 -14.86 15.55
C ARG A 320 10.57 -13.76 15.14
N ALA A 321 10.17 -12.91 14.20
CA ALA A 321 10.97 -11.79 13.72
C ALA A 321 11.33 -10.81 14.85
N ALA A 322 10.34 -10.43 15.65
CA ALA A 322 10.55 -9.57 16.82
C ALA A 322 11.48 -10.19 17.85
N ALA A 323 11.34 -11.51 18.13
CA ALA A 323 12.21 -12.25 19.04
C ALA A 323 13.65 -12.34 18.50
N ALA A 324 13.85 -12.38 17.20
CA ALA A 324 15.14 -12.35 16.54
C ALA A 324 15.78 -10.93 16.49
N GLY A 325 15.07 -9.90 16.97
CA GLY A 325 15.58 -8.53 17.07
C GLY A 325 15.27 -7.64 15.86
N HIS A 326 14.44 -8.10 14.93
CA HIS A 326 13.97 -7.31 13.78
C HIS A 326 12.77 -6.45 14.14
N ASP A 327 12.59 -5.35 13.41
CA ASP A 327 11.34 -4.60 13.44
C ASP A 327 10.30 -5.28 12.53
N VAL A 328 9.02 -5.15 12.85
CA VAL A 328 7.96 -5.90 12.18
C VAL A 328 6.85 -4.98 11.66
N VAL A 329 6.42 -5.24 10.45
CA VAL A 329 5.17 -4.76 9.89
C VAL A 329 4.25 -5.96 9.69
N MET A 330 3.13 -5.98 10.40
CA MET A 330 2.17 -7.08 10.31
C MET A 330 1.27 -6.89 9.10
N CYS A 331 1.25 -7.87 8.21
CA CYS A 331 0.46 -7.85 6.99
C CYS A 331 -0.04 -9.26 6.60
N PRO A 332 -0.64 -10.03 7.56
CA PRO A 332 -0.98 -11.42 7.31
C PRO A 332 -2.04 -11.57 6.23
N GLU A 333 -1.79 -12.52 5.30
CA GLU A 333 -2.67 -12.81 4.18
C GLU A 333 -4.12 -13.08 4.64
N GLN A 334 -4.27 -13.74 5.78
CA GLN A 334 -5.56 -14.14 6.34
C GLN A 334 -6.47 -12.96 6.72
N HIS A 335 -5.96 -11.73 6.72
CA HIS A 335 -6.70 -10.56 7.21
C HIS A 335 -6.64 -9.33 6.30
N VAL A 336 -5.48 -9.05 5.68
CA VAL A 336 -5.24 -7.72 5.07
C VAL A 336 -4.82 -7.77 3.60
N TYR A 337 -4.92 -8.93 2.94
CA TYR A 337 -4.76 -9.05 1.50
C TYR A 337 -6.08 -8.66 0.81
N LEU A 338 -6.08 -7.50 0.18
CA LEU A 338 -7.28 -6.92 -0.42
C LEU A 338 -7.51 -7.37 -1.87
N ASP A 339 -6.64 -8.19 -2.44
CA ASP A 339 -6.85 -8.89 -3.71
C ASP A 339 -7.76 -10.12 -3.55
N HIS A 340 -7.99 -10.59 -2.32
CA HIS A 340 -8.96 -11.62 -2.02
C HIS A 340 -10.40 -11.12 -2.19
N ARG A 341 -11.33 -12.04 -2.46
CA ARG A 341 -12.75 -11.69 -2.65
C ARG A 341 -13.37 -11.11 -1.38
N GLN A 342 -14.35 -10.24 -1.56
CA GLN A 342 -15.02 -9.54 -0.45
C GLN A 342 -16.25 -10.28 0.08
N SER A 343 -16.73 -11.28 -0.61
CA SER A 343 -17.84 -12.13 -0.17
C SER A 343 -17.82 -13.48 -0.88
N SER A 344 -18.69 -14.39 -0.44
CA SER A 344 -18.94 -15.67 -1.12
C SER A 344 -19.97 -15.58 -2.25
N HIS A 345 -20.40 -14.36 -2.64
CA HIS A 345 -21.38 -14.17 -3.70
C HIS A 345 -20.82 -14.70 -5.03
N PRO A 346 -21.62 -15.44 -5.83
CA PRO A 346 -21.14 -16.03 -7.09
C PRO A 346 -20.72 -14.99 -8.14
N ASP A 347 -21.21 -13.76 -8.02
CA ASP A 347 -20.89 -12.66 -8.94
C ASP A 347 -19.65 -11.86 -8.54
N GLU A 348 -18.92 -12.26 -7.47
CA GLU A 348 -17.63 -11.62 -7.17
C GLU A 348 -16.68 -11.79 -8.35
N PRO A 349 -16.08 -10.69 -8.84
CA PRO A 349 -15.19 -10.75 -9.99
C PRO A 349 -13.89 -11.47 -9.64
N ILE A 350 -13.58 -12.52 -10.40
CA ILE A 350 -12.35 -13.30 -10.28
C ILE A 350 -11.99 -13.57 -8.81
N PRO A 351 -12.68 -14.51 -8.16
CA PRO A 351 -12.42 -14.80 -6.75
C PRO A 351 -11.00 -15.35 -6.59
N VAL A 352 -10.19 -14.66 -5.81
CA VAL A 352 -8.86 -15.11 -5.36
C VAL A 352 -8.99 -15.55 -3.91
N GLY A 353 -8.49 -16.72 -3.60
CA GLY A 353 -8.28 -17.23 -2.25
C GLY A 353 -9.48 -17.17 -1.30
N MET A 354 -9.23 -16.65 -0.13
CA MET A 354 -10.16 -16.55 0.99
C MET A 354 -11.21 -15.45 0.78
N VAL A 355 -12.20 -15.41 1.67
CA VAL A 355 -13.15 -14.30 1.75
C VAL A 355 -12.72 -13.37 2.87
N HIS A 356 -12.48 -12.11 2.56
CA HIS A 356 -12.22 -11.05 3.53
C HIS A 356 -13.29 -9.97 3.39
N THR A 357 -14.28 -10.00 4.25
CA THR A 357 -15.32 -8.98 4.31
C THR A 357 -14.80 -7.68 4.92
N VAL A 358 -15.58 -6.61 4.84
CA VAL A 358 -15.28 -5.36 5.56
C VAL A 358 -15.17 -5.59 7.07
N GLU A 359 -16.01 -6.49 7.61
CA GLU A 359 -16.03 -6.84 9.04
C GLU A 359 -14.76 -7.59 9.44
N ASP A 360 -14.32 -8.57 8.63
CA ASP A 360 -13.09 -9.32 8.90
C ASP A 360 -11.86 -8.41 8.95
N VAL A 361 -11.74 -7.49 7.98
CA VAL A 361 -10.65 -6.51 7.97
C VAL A 361 -10.74 -5.54 9.15
N TYR A 362 -11.95 -5.11 9.51
CA TYR A 362 -12.17 -4.23 10.69
C TYR A 362 -11.86 -4.92 12.01
N ALA A 363 -12.13 -6.21 12.11
CA ALA A 363 -11.87 -7.02 13.30
C ALA A 363 -10.37 -7.34 13.49
N TYR A 364 -9.56 -7.13 12.46
CA TYR A 364 -8.13 -7.46 12.54
C TYR A 364 -7.44 -6.72 13.69
N GLU A 365 -6.71 -7.47 14.51
CA GLU A 365 -5.88 -6.97 15.60
C GLU A 365 -4.54 -7.73 15.56
N PRO A 366 -3.40 -7.04 15.36
CA PRO A 366 -2.12 -7.72 15.30
C PRO A 366 -1.79 -8.40 16.63
N ALA A 367 -1.37 -9.67 16.56
CA ALA A 367 -0.99 -10.44 17.75
C ALA A 367 0.30 -9.93 18.39
N LEU A 368 1.20 -9.36 17.58
CA LEU A 368 2.43 -8.75 18.09
C LEU A 368 2.14 -7.41 18.75
N THR A 369 2.74 -7.17 19.91
CA THR A 369 2.74 -5.90 20.64
C THR A 369 4.16 -5.50 21.04
N GLY A 370 4.36 -4.24 21.43
CA GLY A 370 5.63 -3.77 21.95
C GLY A 370 6.50 -3.04 20.91
N PRO A 371 7.75 -2.69 21.27
CA PRO A 371 8.55 -1.69 20.54
C PRO A 371 9.06 -2.16 19.16
N ARG A 372 9.01 -3.46 18.87
CA ARG A 372 9.38 -4.01 17.57
C ARG A 372 8.26 -3.97 16.56
N LEU A 373 7.01 -3.83 16.98
CA LEU A 373 5.90 -3.61 16.07
C LEU A 373 5.94 -2.17 15.54
N ARG A 374 6.25 -2.02 14.26
CA ARG A 374 6.17 -0.74 13.55
C ARG A 374 4.73 -0.36 13.24
N GLY A 375 3.92 -1.35 12.90
CA GLY A 375 2.52 -1.18 12.53
C GLY A 375 2.01 -2.26 11.59
N VAL A 376 1.06 -1.88 10.75
CA VAL A 376 0.31 -2.79 9.88
C VAL A 376 0.31 -2.32 8.44
N GLN A 377 0.18 -3.25 7.49
CA GLN A 377 0.10 -2.95 6.06
C GLN A 377 -0.93 -3.82 5.37
N ALA A 378 -1.79 -3.21 4.55
CA ALA A 378 -2.68 -3.92 3.64
C ALA A 378 -2.00 -4.14 2.29
N GLN A 379 -2.41 -5.20 1.56
CA GLN A 379 -1.81 -5.57 0.28
C GLN A 379 -2.83 -5.47 -0.85
N VAL A 380 -2.44 -4.83 -1.95
CA VAL A 380 -3.22 -4.75 -3.19
C VAL A 380 -2.38 -5.35 -4.32
N TRP A 381 -2.35 -6.68 -4.37
CA TRP A 381 -1.75 -7.43 -5.47
C TRP A 381 -2.59 -7.33 -6.73
N SER A 382 -1.98 -7.31 -7.90
CA SER A 382 -2.65 -6.85 -9.11
C SER A 382 -2.79 -7.87 -10.23
N GLU A 383 -2.60 -9.18 -9.98
CA GLU A 383 -2.74 -10.23 -11.02
C GLU A 383 -4.08 -10.16 -11.76
N HIS A 384 -5.14 -9.83 -11.05
CA HIS A 384 -6.49 -9.75 -11.59
C HIS A 384 -7.04 -8.33 -11.66
N LEU A 385 -6.20 -7.32 -11.42
CA LEU A 385 -6.55 -5.90 -11.42
C LEU A 385 -6.03 -5.22 -12.68
N ASP A 386 -6.64 -5.50 -13.81
CA ASP A 386 -6.23 -5.02 -15.14
C ASP A 386 -6.51 -3.52 -15.36
N ASP A 387 -7.38 -2.90 -14.57
CA ASP A 387 -7.66 -1.46 -14.60
C ASP A 387 -7.80 -0.83 -13.20
N VAL A 388 -7.83 0.51 -13.13
CA VAL A 388 -7.93 1.26 -11.88
C VAL A 388 -9.27 1.06 -11.16
N ARG A 389 -10.35 0.80 -11.90
CA ARG A 389 -11.67 0.55 -11.30
C ARG A 389 -11.68 -0.74 -10.49
N ARG A 390 -10.88 -1.74 -10.92
CA ARG A 390 -10.71 -2.99 -10.17
C ARG A 390 -9.85 -2.80 -8.93
N VAL A 391 -8.84 -1.94 -8.99
CA VAL A 391 -8.09 -1.54 -7.79
C VAL A 391 -9.03 -0.89 -6.79
N ASP A 392 -9.85 0.06 -7.22
CA ASP A 392 -10.86 0.69 -6.37
C ASP A 392 -11.82 -0.33 -5.76
N TYR A 393 -12.36 -1.22 -6.59
CA TYR A 393 -13.32 -2.25 -6.19
C TYR A 393 -12.76 -3.17 -5.10
N LEU A 394 -11.53 -3.67 -5.27
CA LEU A 394 -10.93 -4.58 -4.31
C LEU A 394 -10.39 -3.87 -3.07
N ALA A 395 -9.80 -2.69 -3.21
CA ALA A 395 -9.31 -1.94 -2.08
C ALA A 395 -10.45 -1.42 -1.18
N PHE A 396 -11.51 -0.86 -1.78
CA PHE A 396 -12.57 -0.20 -1.03
C PHE A 396 -13.87 -1.00 -1.01
N PRO A 397 -14.61 -0.95 0.13
CA PRO A 397 -14.38 -0.13 1.33
C PRO A 397 -13.46 -0.76 2.39
N ARG A 398 -12.83 -1.93 2.14
CA ARG A 398 -11.98 -2.63 3.14
C ARG A 398 -10.78 -1.80 3.57
N LEU A 399 -10.14 -1.06 2.66
CA LEU A 399 -9.03 -0.17 3.01
C LEU A 399 -9.49 0.96 3.96
N SER A 400 -10.77 1.38 3.90
CA SER A 400 -11.32 2.32 4.86
C SER A 400 -11.46 1.69 6.26
N ALA A 401 -11.86 0.42 6.35
CA ALA A 401 -11.91 -0.32 7.60
C ALA A 401 -10.49 -0.53 8.17
N PHE A 402 -9.55 -0.93 7.32
CA PHE A 402 -8.14 -1.07 7.67
C PHE A 402 -7.53 0.25 8.20
N ALA A 403 -7.90 1.38 7.61
CA ALA A 403 -7.41 2.68 8.06
C ALA A 403 -7.79 2.98 9.53
N GLU A 404 -8.99 2.59 9.95
CA GLU A 404 -9.38 2.71 11.37
C GLU A 404 -8.61 1.74 12.27
N VAL A 405 -8.34 0.52 11.83
CA VAL A 405 -7.47 -0.43 12.54
C VAL A 405 -6.07 0.14 12.73
N ALA A 406 -5.52 0.73 11.68
CA ALA A 406 -4.16 1.25 11.67
C ALA A 406 -3.98 2.57 12.45
N TRP A 407 -5.04 3.39 12.49
CA TRP A 407 -4.99 4.73 13.08
C TRP A 407 -5.51 4.78 14.51
N SER A 408 -6.71 4.20 14.78
CA SER A 408 -7.44 4.42 16.04
C SER A 408 -6.99 3.49 17.15
N SER A 409 -6.73 4.04 18.34
CA SER A 409 -6.25 3.30 19.51
C SER A 409 -7.36 2.85 20.47
N GLY A 410 -8.61 3.31 20.27
CA GLY A 410 -9.75 2.96 21.11
C GLY A 410 -10.33 1.58 20.82
N ALA A 411 -11.24 1.15 21.69
CA ALA A 411 -12.04 -0.05 21.44
C ALA A 411 -12.84 0.12 20.14
N ARG A 412 -12.88 -0.93 19.32
CA ARG A 412 -13.56 -0.95 18.04
C ARG A 412 -14.87 -1.75 18.16
N ASP A 413 -15.94 -1.18 17.61
CA ASP A 413 -17.26 -1.81 17.51
C ASP A 413 -17.75 -1.68 16.06
N TYR A 414 -17.92 -2.83 15.41
CA TYR A 414 -18.37 -2.88 14.01
C TYR A 414 -19.80 -2.33 13.84
N ALA A 415 -20.66 -2.52 14.83
CA ALA A 415 -22.03 -1.99 14.79
C ALA A 415 -22.07 -0.45 14.81
N GLU A 416 -21.08 0.21 15.43
CA GLU A 416 -20.90 1.66 15.37
C GLU A 416 -20.11 2.11 14.13
N PHE A 417 -19.21 1.27 13.61
CA PHE A 417 -18.40 1.57 12.44
C PHE A 417 -19.22 1.55 11.16
N LEU A 418 -20.06 0.53 10.96
CA LEU A 418 -20.79 0.31 9.71
C LEU A 418 -21.69 1.48 9.31
N PRO A 419 -22.47 2.12 10.20
CA PRO A 419 -23.23 3.34 9.87
C PRO A 419 -22.33 4.51 9.47
N ARG A 420 -21.17 4.71 10.13
CA ARG A 420 -20.23 5.78 9.76
C ARG A 420 -19.64 5.55 8.36
N LEU A 421 -19.31 4.29 8.06
CA LEU A 421 -18.86 3.89 6.74
C LEU A 421 -19.94 4.16 5.70
N ARG A 422 -21.12 3.53 5.87
CA ARG A 422 -22.21 3.53 4.89
C ARG A 422 -22.79 4.92 4.63
N ASP A 423 -23.13 5.66 5.70
CA ASP A 423 -23.92 6.87 5.60
C ASP A 423 -23.08 8.14 5.41
N HIS A 424 -21.78 8.07 5.71
CA HIS A 424 -20.92 9.23 5.66
C HIS A 424 -19.66 9.04 4.83
N HIS A 425 -18.97 7.88 4.93
CA HIS A 425 -17.69 7.70 4.27
C HIS A 425 -17.86 7.26 2.80
N LEU A 426 -18.77 6.33 2.49
CA LEU A 426 -19.06 5.96 1.11
C LEU A 426 -19.48 7.17 0.25
N PRO A 427 -20.33 8.11 0.72
CA PRO A 427 -20.57 9.36 -0.01
C PRO A 427 -19.34 10.23 -0.25
N ARG A 428 -18.30 10.15 0.62
CA ARG A 428 -17.01 10.81 0.36
C ARG A 428 -16.21 10.10 -0.73
N LEU A 429 -16.24 8.77 -0.76
CA LEU A 429 -15.63 7.98 -1.83
C LEU A 429 -16.34 8.24 -3.18
N ASP A 430 -17.67 8.36 -3.19
CA ASP A 430 -18.42 8.80 -4.37
C ASP A 430 -17.94 10.17 -4.88
N ALA A 431 -17.76 11.12 -3.97
CA ALA A 431 -17.28 12.46 -4.30
C ALA A 431 -15.83 12.47 -4.83
N LEU A 432 -15.01 11.50 -4.42
CA LEU A 432 -13.67 11.25 -4.92
C LEU A 432 -13.65 10.46 -6.25
N GLY A 433 -14.80 9.96 -6.70
CA GLY A 433 -14.90 9.12 -7.90
C GLY A 433 -14.28 7.73 -7.72
N VAL A 434 -14.39 7.15 -6.53
CA VAL A 434 -13.90 5.79 -6.23
C VAL A 434 -14.97 4.78 -6.59
N GLU A 435 -14.63 3.81 -7.42
CA GLU A 435 -15.51 2.72 -7.87
C GLU A 435 -15.48 1.53 -6.89
N TYR A 436 -15.75 1.80 -5.61
CA TYR A 436 -15.69 0.80 -4.56
C TYR A 436 -16.76 -0.31 -4.75
N ARG A 437 -16.57 -1.44 -4.07
CA ARG A 437 -17.57 -2.51 -3.98
C ARG A 437 -18.75 -2.07 -3.07
N PRO A 438 -20.00 -2.08 -3.57
CA PRO A 438 -21.17 -1.83 -2.73
C PRO A 438 -21.29 -2.86 -1.59
N LEU A 439 -21.83 -2.43 -0.46
CA LEU A 439 -21.99 -3.29 0.73
C LEU A 439 -22.92 -4.49 0.50
N ASP A 440 -23.89 -4.34 -0.39
CA ASP A 440 -24.91 -5.33 -0.74
C ASP A 440 -24.53 -6.22 -1.93
N GLY A 441 -23.33 -6.03 -2.51
CA GLY A 441 -22.81 -6.85 -3.61
C GLY A 441 -22.36 -6.03 -4.81
N PRO A 442 -21.69 -6.67 -5.79
CA PRO A 442 -21.19 -5.98 -6.96
C PRO A 442 -22.33 -5.49 -7.87
N HIS A 443 -22.13 -4.33 -8.48
CA HIS A 443 -22.96 -3.90 -9.60
C HIS A 443 -22.71 -4.79 -10.83
N PRO A 444 -23.69 -4.92 -11.76
CA PRO A 444 -23.53 -5.79 -12.94
C PRO A 444 -22.28 -5.51 -13.80
N TRP A 445 -21.83 -4.26 -13.89
CA TRP A 445 -20.62 -3.89 -14.64
C TRP A 445 -19.31 -4.15 -13.89
N GLN A 446 -19.38 -4.46 -12.60
CA GLN A 446 -18.23 -4.82 -11.77
C GLN A 446 -17.94 -6.32 -11.82
N THR A 447 -18.89 -7.14 -12.25
CA THR A 447 -18.74 -8.60 -12.36
C THR A 447 -17.92 -9.01 -13.59
N ARG A 448 -17.40 -10.25 -13.57
CA ARG A 448 -16.71 -10.89 -14.71
C ARG A 448 -17.26 -12.28 -14.94
N PRO A 449 -18.47 -12.41 -15.49
CA PRO A 449 -19.08 -13.72 -15.73
C PRO A 449 -18.22 -14.60 -16.64
N GLY A 450 -18.04 -15.86 -16.27
CA GLY A 450 -17.30 -16.85 -17.06
C GLY A 450 -15.78 -16.80 -16.96
N VAL A 451 -15.23 -15.84 -16.22
CA VAL A 451 -13.78 -15.79 -15.94
C VAL A 451 -13.50 -16.65 -14.70
N PRO A 452 -12.71 -17.73 -14.82
CA PRO A 452 -12.43 -18.62 -13.69
C PRO A 452 -11.59 -17.91 -12.63
N GLY A 453 -12.01 -18.05 -11.37
CA GLY A 453 -11.21 -17.58 -10.22
C GLY A 453 -10.10 -18.56 -9.86
N ARG A 454 -9.29 -18.18 -8.89
CA ARG A 454 -8.25 -19.00 -8.28
C ARG A 454 -8.73 -19.42 -6.89
N PRO A 455 -9.45 -20.56 -6.74
CA PRO A 455 -9.81 -21.05 -5.41
C PRO A 455 -8.54 -21.48 -4.66
N ARG A 456 -8.49 -21.20 -3.39
CA ARG A 456 -7.58 -21.83 -2.43
C ARG A 456 -8.30 -22.89 -1.63
#